data_d57ceef15bb72b4d05a9af0adc56beeb
#
_entry.id   d57ceef15bb72b4d05a9af0adc56beeb
#
_cell.length_a   1.000
_cell.length_b   1.000
_cell.length_c   1.000
_cell.angle_alpha   90.00
_cell.angle_beta   90.00
_cell.angle_gamma   90.00
#
_symmetry.space_group_name_H-M   'P 1'
#
loop_
_entity.id
_entity.type
_entity.pdbx_description
1 polymer ?
#
loop_
_entity_poly.entity_id
_entity_poly.type
_entity_poly.pdbx_seq_one_letter_code
_entity_poly.pdbx_strand_id
1 'polypeptide(L)' 'METIHIVQPFDRVNKGLKPGQVLQFKTADEAARRAELLADKHAGIVAYSMDVDEEGGDYGTPRVLFESGDVPEL' A
#
# COMPACT_ATOMS: atom_id res chain seq x y z
N MET A 1 -3.36 1.90 20.21
CA MET A 1 -3.46 2.25 18.79
C MET A 1 -2.11 2.00 18.11
N GLU A 2 -2.14 1.31 17.01
CA GLU A 2 -0.95 0.94 16.28
C GLU A 2 -0.97 1.54 14.87
N THR A 3 0.18 1.97 14.36
CA THR A 3 0.29 2.45 13.00
C THR A 3 0.95 1.37 12.15
N ILE A 4 0.27 0.98 11.08
CA ILE A 4 0.82 0.02 10.12
C ILE A 4 1.26 0.75 8.85
N HIS A 5 2.27 0.20 8.19
CA HIS A 5 2.85 0.75 6.96
C HIS A 5 2.81 -0.33 5.90
N ILE A 6 2.04 -0.09 4.84
CA ILE A 6 1.68 -1.13 3.87
C ILE A 6 2.15 -0.73 2.48
N VAL A 7 2.60 -1.73 1.71
CA VAL A 7 2.83 -1.58 0.27
C VAL A 7 1.89 -2.55 -0.43
N GLN A 8 1.06 -2.01 -1.31
CA GLN A 8 0.11 -2.80 -2.09
C GLN A 8 0.41 -2.65 -3.58
N PRO A 9 0.97 -3.68 -4.23
CA PRO A 9 1.15 -3.67 -5.68
C PRO A 9 -0.13 -4.10 -6.40
N PHE A 10 -0.24 -3.66 -7.65
CA PHE A 10 -1.34 -4.06 -8.55
C PHE A 10 -0.74 -4.51 -9.87
N ASP A 11 -1.20 -5.63 -10.38
CA ASP A 11 -0.73 -6.18 -11.64
C ASP A 11 -1.86 -6.17 -12.66
N ARG A 12 -1.50 -5.92 -13.92
CA ARG A 12 -2.47 -5.90 -15.00
C ARG A 12 -2.82 -7.32 -15.44
N VAL A 13 -4.10 -7.58 -15.49
CA VAL A 13 -4.65 -8.83 -16.01
C VAL A 13 -5.63 -8.51 -17.12
N ASN A 14 -6.14 -9.54 -17.81
CA ASN A 14 -6.97 -9.36 -19.01
C ASN A 14 -8.18 -8.42 -18.84
N LYS A 15 -8.74 -8.35 -17.65
CA LYS A 15 -9.95 -7.56 -17.39
C LYS A 15 -9.75 -6.41 -16.41
N GLY A 16 -8.51 -5.99 -16.17
CA GLY A 16 -8.24 -4.88 -15.28
C GLY A 16 -7.04 -5.09 -14.41
N LEU A 17 -7.10 -4.60 -13.17
CA LEU A 17 -6.01 -4.69 -12.22
C LEU A 17 -6.33 -5.72 -11.13
N LYS A 18 -5.32 -6.50 -10.78
CA LYS A 18 -5.41 -7.48 -9.71
C LYS A 18 -4.48 -7.09 -8.58
N PRO A 19 -4.95 -7.00 -7.32
CA PRO A 19 -4.05 -6.74 -6.20
C PRO A 19 -3.10 -7.90 -6.00
N GLY A 20 -1.82 -7.57 -5.80
CA GLY A 20 -0.79 -8.54 -5.48
C GLY A 20 -0.66 -8.73 -3.98
N GLN A 21 0.43 -9.38 -3.59
CA GLN A 21 0.68 -9.64 -2.18
C GLN A 21 0.98 -8.35 -1.42
N VAL A 22 0.26 -8.13 -0.33
CA VAL A 22 0.48 -6.99 0.55
C VAL A 22 1.74 -7.21 1.37
N LEU A 23 2.58 -6.16 1.46
CA LEU A 23 3.79 -6.17 2.27
C LEU A 23 3.63 -5.17 3.42
N GLN A 24 4.05 -5.56 4.61
CA GLN A 24 4.01 -4.69 5.78
C GLN A 24 5.42 -4.36 6.25
N PHE A 25 5.64 -3.10 6.62
CA PHE A 25 6.94 -2.61 7.07
C PHE A 25 6.81 -1.94 8.43
N LYS A 26 7.94 -1.79 9.11
CA LYS A 26 7.98 -1.20 10.45
C LYS A 26 7.94 0.33 10.44
N THR A 27 8.37 0.95 9.35
CA THR A 27 8.39 2.40 9.25
C THR A 27 7.82 2.87 7.91
N ALA A 28 7.34 4.11 7.90
CA ALA A 28 6.86 4.74 6.68
C ALA A 28 7.95 4.86 5.62
N ASP A 29 9.18 5.18 6.05
CA ASP A 29 10.31 5.29 5.13
C ASP A 29 10.62 3.99 4.42
N GLU A 30 10.61 2.88 5.15
CA GLU A 30 10.84 1.56 4.55
C GLU A 30 9.75 1.22 3.52
N ALA A 31 8.50 1.49 3.85
CA ALA A 31 7.38 1.24 2.94
C ALA A 31 7.51 2.07 1.67
N ALA A 32 7.78 3.37 1.80
CA ALA A 32 7.93 4.26 0.66
C ALA A 32 9.08 3.84 -0.25
N ARG A 33 10.23 3.50 0.34
CA ARG A 33 11.40 3.05 -0.42
C ARG A 33 11.15 1.76 -1.17
N ARG A 34 10.49 0.81 -0.52
CA ARG A 34 10.19 -0.46 -1.16
C ARG A 34 9.22 -0.27 -2.31
N ALA A 35 8.20 0.57 -2.14
CA ALA A 35 7.27 0.88 -3.21
C ALA A 35 7.97 1.52 -4.39
N GLU A 36 8.91 2.43 -4.15
CA GLU A 36 9.70 3.05 -5.19
C GLU A 36 10.51 2.02 -5.99
N LEU A 37 11.16 1.10 -5.28
CA LEU A 37 11.96 0.05 -5.91
C LEU A 37 11.11 -0.93 -6.71
N LEU A 38 9.88 -1.18 -6.29
CA LEU A 38 9.00 -2.13 -6.95
C LEU A 38 8.12 -1.50 -8.03
N ALA A 39 8.12 -0.17 -8.15
CA ALA A 39 7.23 0.54 -9.07
C ALA A 39 7.39 0.08 -10.52
N ASP A 40 8.60 -0.25 -10.94
CA ASP A 40 8.86 -0.69 -12.31
C ASP A 40 8.44 -2.14 -12.58
N LYS A 41 8.16 -2.90 -11.53
CA LYS A 41 7.83 -4.33 -11.63
C LYS A 41 6.35 -4.62 -11.62
N HIS A 42 5.52 -3.61 -11.37
CA HIS A 42 4.08 -3.77 -11.26
C HIS A 42 3.38 -2.69 -12.09
N ALA A 43 2.14 -2.95 -12.50
CA ALA A 43 1.36 -1.98 -13.23
C ALA A 43 1.04 -0.75 -12.38
N GLY A 44 0.83 -0.96 -11.10
CA GLY A 44 0.63 0.11 -10.14
C GLY A 44 1.09 -0.31 -8.76
N ILE A 45 1.35 0.67 -7.90
CA ILE A 45 1.76 0.40 -6.53
C ILE A 45 1.39 1.59 -5.65
N VAL A 46 0.98 1.30 -4.43
CA VAL A 46 0.69 2.32 -3.43
C VAL A 46 1.32 1.92 -2.10
N ALA A 47 1.95 2.88 -1.44
CA ALA A 47 2.40 2.72 -0.07
C ALA A 47 1.61 3.67 0.81
N TYR A 48 1.13 3.19 1.92
CA TYR A 48 0.34 4.01 2.84
C TYR A 48 0.56 3.60 4.28
N SER A 49 0.29 4.55 5.18
CA SER A 49 0.27 4.31 6.63
C SER A 49 -1.15 4.47 7.14
N MET A 50 -1.54 3.66 8.10
CA MET A 50 -2.88 3.70 8.65
C MET A 50 -2.84 3.35 10.13
N ASP A 51 -3.59 4.09 10.92
CA ASP A 51 -3.73 3.81 12.35
C ASP A 51 -4.81 2.74 12.55
N VAL A 52 -4.51 1.77 13.38
CA VAL A 52 -5.42 0.66 13.67
C VAL A 52 -5.62 0.56 15.17
N ASP A 53 -6.88 0.52 15.60
CA ASP A 53 -7.23 0.27 16.99
C ASP A 53 -7.83 -1.13 17.08
N GLU A 54 -7.03 -2.10 17.49
CA GLU A 54 -7.45 -3.49 17.57
C GLU A 54 -8.56 -3.71 18.59
N GLU A 55 -8.52 -2.99 19.71
CA GLU A 55 -9.52 -3.14 20.76
C GLU A 55 -10.88 -2.59 20.36
N GLY A 56 -10.88 -1.42 19.72
CA GLY A 56 -12.12 -0.79 19.30
C GLY A 56 -12.58 -1.19 17.90
N GLY A 57 -11.72 -1.89 17.14
CA GLY A 57 -12.04 -2.25 15.77
C GLY A 57 -12.05 -1.08 14.80
N ASP A 58 -11.48 0.05 15.20
CA ASP A 58 -11.48 1.26 14.39
C ASP A 58 -10.23 1.34 13.52
N TYR A 59 -10.43 1.85 12.30
CA TYR A 59 -9.35 2.09 11.34
C TYR A 59 -9.34 3.55 10.97
N GLY A 60 -8.17 4.18 11.06
CA GLY A 60 -8.00 5.55 10.65
C GLY A 60 -7.99 5.70 9.14
N THR A 61 -8.02 6.94 8.67
CA THR A 61 -7.91 7.24 7.24
C THR A 61 -6.49 6.94 6.77
N PRO A 62 -6.32 6.19 5.67
CA PRO A 62 -4.98 5.91 5.14
C PRO A 62 -4.27 7.19 4.69
N ARG A 63 -2.99 7.28 4.97
CA ARG A 63 -2.14 8.37 4.50
C ARG A 63 -1.22 7.83 3.42
N VAL A 64 -1.40 8.27 2.19
CA VAL A 64 -0.58 7.79 1.06
C VAL A 64 0.83 8.34 1.18
N LEU A 65 1.82 7.45 1.15
CA LEU A 65 3.24 7.79 1.23
C LEU A 65 3.86 7.85 -0.16
N PHE A 66 3.43 6.98 -1.06
CA PHE A 66 3.94 6.89 -2.42
C PHE A 66 2.89 6.20 -3.29
N GLU A 67 2.73 6.66 -4.51
CA GLU A 67 1.80 6.06 -5.47
C GLU A 67 2.38 6.21 -6.86
N SER A 68 2.30 5.15 -7.66
CA SER A 68 2.81 5.16 -9.03
C SER A 68 2.00 4.21 -9.89
N GLY A 69 1.85 4.58 -11.17
CA GLY A 69 1.19 3.74 -12.15
C GLY A 69 -0.32 3.67 -11.96
N ASP A 70 -0.89 2.54 -12.34
CA ASP A 70 -2.34 2.32 -12.31
C ASP A 70 -2.75 1.80 -10.93
N VAL A 71 -3.35 2.67 -10.14
CA VAL A 71 -3.84 2.33 -8.80
C VAL A 71 -5.34 2.56 -8.78
N PRO A 72 -6.14 1.54 -8.41
CA PRO A 72 -7.59 1.73 -8.33
C PRO A 72 -7.96 2.76 -7.26
N GLU A 73 -9.06 3.44 -7.46
CA GLU A 73 -9.58 4.33 -6.44
C GLU A 73 -10.06 3.53 -5.24
N LEU A 74 -9.70 4.00 -4.08
CA LEU A 74 -10.09 3.38 -2.81
C LEU A 74 -11.36 3.99 -2.25
#